data_6b3878f32ad224c6a6a9be2b9905d50a
#
_entry.id   6b3878f32ad224c6a6a9be2b9905d50a
#
_cell.length_a   1.000
_cell.length_b   1.000
_cell.length_c   1.000
_cell.angle_alpha   90.00
_cell.angle_beta   90.00
_cell.angle_gamma   90.00
#
_symmetry.space_group_name_H-M   'P 1'
#
loop_
_entity.id
_entity.type
_entity.pdbx_description
1 polymer ?
#
loop_
_entity_poly.entity_id
_entity_poly.type
_entity_poly.pdbx_seq_one_letter_code
_entity_poly.pdbx_strand_id
1 'polypeptide(L)'
;MISSEAYIAGALLIDGGPVIQIIRGIVKAEDFQLEAYQAIYSAALSLADNGDPIDPVSIRCQAQKEGIDLSNNFLAELMECTPTAANCAEYALRVAEDARTRAIKNLAEKIQTDTSSSPEELLAVLQRETEAIRGGAFQRGLLSPVDTLRRFNSYVVEAGDGRENFIPSGFPRLDKILGGGFIRSGLYIVGARASLPSP
;
A
#
# COMPACT_ATOMS: atom_id res chain seq x y z
N MET A 1 22.10 1.32 -13.51
CA MET A 1 21.40 0.61 -12.41
C MET A 1 19.97 0.39 -12.88
N ILE A 2 19.50 -0.83 -12.91
CA ILE A 2 18.14 -1.16 -13.39
C ILE A 2 17.15 -0.63 -12.34
N SER A 3 16.10 0.08 -12.76
CA SER A 3 15.04 0.52 -11.86
C SER A 3 14.17 -0.67 -11.42
N SER A 4 13.57 -0.60 -10.23
CA SER A 4 12.63 -1.63 -9.76
C SER A 4 11.44 -1.80 -10.73
N GLU A 5 11.00 -0.73 -11.36
CA GLU A 5 9.93 -0.74 -12.35
C GLU A 5 10.34 -1.50 -13.63
N ALA A 6 11.56 -1.23 -14.16
CA ALA A 6 12.08 -1.94 -15.34
C ALA A 6 12.24 -3.43 -15.06
N TYR A 7 12.68 -3.79 -13.84
CA TYR A 7 12.79 -5.19 -13.44
C TYR A 7 11.43 -5.90 -13.45
N ILE A 8 10.39 -5.29 -12.90
CA ILE A 8 9.04 -5.86 -12.91
C ILE A 8 8.51 -6.01 -14.33
N ALA A 9 8.69 -4.98 -15.18
CA ALA A 9 8.29 -5.04 -16.58
C ALA A 9 9.00 -6.18 -17.33
N GLY A 10 10.33 -6.31 -17.14
CA GLY A 10 11.09 -7.40 -17.73
C GLY A 10 10.71 -8.79 -17.19
N ALA A 11 10.44 -8.92 -15.89
CA ALA A 11 9.98 -10.16 -15.28
C ALA A 11 8.62 -10.61 -15.84
N LEU A 12 7.70 -9.68 -16.12
CA LEU A 12 6.42 -9.97 -16.79
C LEU A 12 6.60 -10.47 -18.22
N LEU A 13 7.63 -10.01 -18.92
CA LEU A 13 7.94 -10.47 -20.28
C LEU A 13 8.60 -11.85 -20.30
N ILE A 14 9.33 -12.23 -19.23
CA ILE A 14 10.06 -13.50 -19.15
C ILE A 14 9.16 -14.64 -18.61
N ASP A 15 8.44 -14.38 -17.53
CA ASP A 15 7.63 -15.37 -16.81
C ASP A 15 6.31 -14.76 -16.33
N GLY A 16 5.53 -14.20 -17.27
CA GLY A 16 4.39 -13.34 -17.00
C GLY A 16 3.30 -13.98 -16.13
N GLY A 17 2.96 -15.24 -16.38
CA GLY A 17 1.89 -15.95 -15.66
C GLY A 17 2.13 -16.04 -14.14
N PRO A 18 3.22 -16.65 -13.67
CA PRO A 18 3.58 -16.67 -12.24
C PRO A 18 3.81 -15.29 -11.65
N VAL A 19 4.50 -14.40 -12.37
CA VAL A 19 4.83 -13.06 -11.89
C VAL A 19 3.58 -12.24 -11.61
N ILE A 20 2.62 -12.18 -12.53
CA ILE A 20 1.39 -11.39 -12.36
C ILE A 20 0.58 -11.86 -11.15
N GLN A 21 0.53 -13.17 -10.88
CA GLN A 21 -0.19 -13.72 -9.73
C GLN A 21 0.42 -13.25 -8.39
N ILE A 22 1.74 -13.07 -8.38
CA ILE A 22 2.45 -12.58 -7.19
C ILE A 22 2.25 -11.07 -7.00
N ILE A 23 2.39 -10.28 -8.07
CA ILE A 23 2.48 -8.83 -7.96
C ILE A 23 1.14 -8.11 -8.04
N ARG A 24 0.07 -8.73 -8.58
CA ARG A 24 -1.27 -8.12 -8.73
C ARG A 24 -1.89 -7.63 -7.41
N GLY A 25 -1.48 -8.20 -6.28
CA GLY A 25 -1.88 -7.78 -4.94
C GLY A 25 -0.97 -6.71 -4.31
N ILE A 26 0.18 -6.40 -4.93
CA ILE A 26 1.21 -5.52 -4.37
C ILE A 26 1.23 -4.18 -5.07
N VAL A 27 1.16 -4.15 -6.40
CA VAL A 27 1.25 -2.95 -7.23
C VAL A 27 0.02 -2.79 -8.11
N LYS A 28 -0.22 -1.54 -8.53
CA LYS A 28 -1.21 -1.16 -9.54
C LYS A 28 -0.50 -0.52 -10.72
N ALA A 29 -1.20 -0.38 -11.87
CA ALA A 29 -0.65 0.30 -13.04
C ALA A 29 -0.19 1.73 -12.73
N GLU A 30 -0.96 2.46 -11.94
CA GLU A 30 -0.67 3.84 -11.51
C GLU A 30 0.58 3.98 -10.62
N ASP A 31 1.10 2.87 -10.08
CA ASP A 31 2.32 2.89 -9.26
C ASP A 31 3.59 3.03 -10.10
N PHE A 32 3.52 2.71 -11.40
CA PHE A 32 4.64 2.87 -12.32
C PHE A 32 4.74 4.30 -12.84
N GLN A 33 5.96 4.81 -12.97
CA GLN A 33 6.20 6.19 -13.40
C GLN A 33 6.15 6.34 -14.92
N LEU A 34 6.66 5.35 -15.65
CA LEU A 34 6.68 5.38 -17.11
C LEU A 34 5.43 4.74 -17.70
N GLU A 35 4.78 5.42 -18.61
CA GLU A 35 3.59 4.96 -19.33
C GLU A 35 3.81 3.59 -20.00
N ALA A 36 5.01 3.35 -20.53
CA ALA A 36 5.36 2.06 -21.11
C ALA A 36 5.31 0.90 -20.10
N TYR A 37 5.73 1.12 -18.84
CA TYR A 37 5.64 0.09 -17.79
C TYR A 37 4.20 -0.09 -17.30
N GLN A 38 3.44 1.01 -17.21
CA GLN A 38 2.00 0.96 -16.92
C GLN A 38 1.27 0.11 -17.97
N ALA A 39 1.59 0.32 -19.26
CA ALA A 39 1.01 -0.43 -20.36
C ALA A 39 1.36 -1.92 -20.31
N ILE A 40 2.62 -2.27 -20.04
CA ILE A 40 3.04 -3.68 -19.89
C ILE A 40 2.28 -4.34 -18.74
N TYR A 41 2.17 -3.67 -17.60
CA TYR A 41 1.47 -4.22 -16.44
C TYR A 41 -0.05 -4.34 -16.69
N SER A 42 -0.69 -3.33 -17.26
CA SER A 42 -2.12 -3.34 -17.60
C SER A 42 -2.45 -4.43 -18.61
N ALA A 43 -1.62 -4.55 -19.65
CA ALA A 43 -1.76 -5.61 -20.65
C ALA A 43 -1.62 -7.01 -20.02
N ALA A 44 -0.64 -7.19 -19.13
CA ALA A 44 -0.44 -8.47 -18.42
C ALA A 44 -1.62 -8.81 -17.52
N LEU A 45 -2.22 -7.81 -16.81
CA LEU A 45 -3.42 -8.02 -16.02
C LEU A 45 -4.61 -8.42 -16.89
N SER A 46 -4.83 -7.71 -17.99
CA SER A 46 -5.93 -8.00 -18.93
C SER A 46 -5.83 -9.41 -19.51
N LEU A 47 -4.63 -9.82 -19.91
CA LEU A 47 -4.37 -11.18 -20.40
C LEU A 47 -4.60 -12.22 -19.30
N ALA A 48 -4.14 -11.97 -18.07
CA ALA A 48 -4.35 -12.87 -16.93
C ALA A 48 -5.84 -13.06 -16.62
N ASP A 49 -6.62 -11.98 -16.64
CA ASP A 49 -8.05 -12.02 -16.34
C ASP A 49 -8.86 -12.73 -17.44
N ASN A 50 -8.38 -12.70 -18.69
CA ASN A 50 -8.95 -13.45 -19.82
C ASN A 50 -8.48 -14.89 -19.88
N GLY A 51 -7.44 -15.26 -19.12
CA GLY A 51 -6.83 -16.59 -19.19
C GLY A 51 -5.92 -16.80 -20.41
N ASP A 52 -5.53 -15.70 -21.05
CA ASP A 52 -4.63 -15.70 -22.21
C ASP A 52 -3.16 -15.84 -21.79
N PRO A 53 -2.28 -16.38 -22.65
CA PRO A 53 -0.85 -16.47 -22.36
C PRO A 53 -0.23 -15.09 -22.25
N ILE A 54 0.63 -14.92 -21.24
CA ILE A 54 1.34 -13.67 -20.98
C ILE A 54 2.77 -13.83 -21.48
N ASP A 55 3.01 -13.33 -22.67
CA ASP A 55 4.30 -13.32 -23.36
C ASP A 55 4.55 -11.97 -24.05
N PRO A 56 5.78 -11.66 -24.51
CA PRO A 56 6.10 -10.36 -25.08
C PRO A 56 5.24 -9.98 -26.30
N VAL A 57 4.80 -10.96 -27.09
CA VAL A 57 3.96 -10.72 -28.28
C VAL A 57 2.54 -10.38 -27.86
N SER A 58 1.96 -11.17 -26.95
CA SER A 58 0.61 -10.97 -26.42
C SER A 58 0.50 -9.62 -25.69
N ILE A 59 1.49 -9.28 -24.84
CA ILE A 59 1.57 -7.99 -24.13
C ILE A 59 1.61 -6.83 -25.13
N ARG A 60 2.47 -6.91 -26.17
CA ARG A 60 2.54 -5.86 -27.19
C ARG A 60 1.23 -5.70 -27.94
N CYS A 61 0.62 -6.80 -28.36
CA CYS A 61 -0.67 -6.75 -29.06
C CYS A 61 -1.78 -6.16 -28.18
N GLN A 62 -1.79 -6.46 -26.90
CA GLN A 62 -2.77 -5.91 -25.96
C GLN A 62 -2.54 -4.42 -25.70
N ALA A 63 -1.29 -4.00 -25.47
CA ALA A 63 -0.93 -2.59 -25.30
C ALA A 63 -1.27 -1.75 -26.56
N GLN A 64 -1.06 -2.33 -27.76
CA GLN A 64 -1.42 -1.66 -29.02
C GLN A 64 -2.95 -1.45 -29.15
N LYS A 65 -3.78 -2.37 -28.68
CA LYS A 65 -5.24 -2.19 -28.63
C LYS A 65 -5.64 -1.03 -27.70
N GLU A 66 -4.85 -0.79 -26.66
CA GLU A 66 -5.03 0.32 -25.71
C GLU A 66 -4.40 1.65 -26.22
N GLY A 67 -3.84 1.63 -27.43
CA GLY A 67 -3.27 2.81 -28.09
C GLY A 67 -1.81 3.10 -27.76
N ILE A 68 -1.13 2.18 -27.06
CA ILE A 68 0.28 2.33 -26.68
C ILE A 68 1.14 1.41 -27.53
N ASP A 69 2.07 2.00 -28.29
CA ASP A 69 2.99 1.24 -29.15
C ASP A 69 4.29 0.94 -28.40
N LEU A 70 4.51 -0.34 -28.11
CA LEU A 70 5.74 -0.85 -27.47
C LEU A 70 6.67 -1.38 -28.57
N SER A 71 7.82 -0.74 -28.74
CA SER A 71 8.80 -1.20 -29.74
C SER A 71 9.44 -2.53 -29.33
N ASN A 72 9.75 -3.38 -30.34
CA ASN A 72 10.40 -4.66 -30.08
C ASN A 72 11.77 -4.50 -29.42
N ASN A 73 12.52 -3.44 -29.76
CA ASN A 73 13.83 -3.17 -29.17
C ASN A 73 13.69 -2.86 -27.67
N PHE A 74 12.69 -2.07 -27.28
CA PHE A 74 12.43 -1.74 -25.88
C PHE A 74 12.08 -3.00 -25.06
N LEU A 75 11.23 -3.89 -25.60
CA LEU A 75 10.90 -5.15 -24.93
C LEU A 75 12.12 -6.07 -24.82
N ALA A 76 12.94 -6.16 -25.86
CA ALA A 76 14.17 -6.95 -25.85
C ALA A 76 15.17 -6.41 -24.80
N GLU A 77 15.40 -5.11 -24.75
CA GLU A 77 16.25 -4.48 -23.75
C GLU A 77 15.79 -4.77 -22.31
N LEU A 78 14.47 -4.73 -22.05
CA LEU A 78 13.93 -5.07 -20.74
C LEU A 78 14.19 -6.52 -20.36
N MET A 79 14.03 -7.45 -21.30
CA MET A 79 14.30 -8.85 -21.07
C MET A 79 15.79 -9.11 -20.84
N GLU A 80 16.68 -8.48 -21.61
CA GLU A 80 18.14 -8.58 -21.44
C GLU A 80 18.63 -8.04 -20.11
N CYS A 81 18.01 -6.94 -19.65
CA CYS A 81 18.35 -6.34 -18.37
C CYS A 81 17.81 -7.10 -17.14
N THR A 82 16.89 -8.08 -17.35
CA THR A 82 16.24 -8.81 -16.25
C THR A 82 16.76 -10.24 -16.19
N PRO A 83 17.73 -10.56 -15.29
CA PRO A 83 18.37 -11.89 -15.29
C PRO A 83 17.43 -13.01 -14.83
N THR A 84 16.44 -12.69 -14.01
CA THR A 84 15.50 -13.68 -13.42
C THR A 84 14.23 -12.97 -12.93
N ALA A 85 13.11 -13.68 -12.91
CA ALA A 85 11.85 -13.21 -12.34
C ALA A 85 11.68 -13.55 -10.84
N ALA A 86 12.66 -14.25 -10.23
CA ALA A 86 12.52 -14.84 -8.88
C ALA A 86 12.25 -13.81 -7.77
N ASN A 87 12.76 -12.59 -7.90
CA ASN A 87 12.64 -11.54 -6.86
C ASN A 87 11.54 -10.52 -7.15
N CYS A 88 10.57 -10.86 -8.02
CA CYS A 88 9.53 -9.92 -8.45
C CYS A 88 8.71 -9.35 -7.27
N ALA A 89 8.44 -10.12 -6.22
CA ALA A 89 7.71 -9.66 -5.04
C ALA A 89 8.44 -8.53 -4.30
N GLU A 90 9.77 -8.65 -4.11
CA GLU A 90 10.58 -7.64 -3.43
C GLU A 90 10.63 -6.33 -4.24
N TYR A 91 10.86 -6.45 -5.55
CA TYR A 91 10.86 -5.27 -6.41
C TYR A 91 9.47 -4.62 -6.54
N ALA A 92 8.39 -5.41 -6.53
CA ALA A 92 7.04 -4.88 -6.50
C ALA A 92 6.76 -4.07 -5.22
N LEU A 93 7.21 -4.54 -4.06
CA LEU A 93 7.12 -3.78 -2.81
C LEU A 93 7.86 -2.44 -2.89
N ARG A 94 9.05 -2.41 -3.50
CA ARG A 94 9.81 -1.17 -3.72
C ARG A 94 9.08 -0.21 -4.66
N VAL A 95 8.52 -0.71 -5.77
CA VAL A 95 7.70 0.11 -6.68
C VAL A 95 6.52 0.72 -5.93
N ALA A 96 5.82 -0.06 -5.11
CA ALA A 96 4.70 0.42 -4.32
C ALA A 96 5.12 1.46 -3.26
N GLU A 97 6.30 1.33 -2.66
CA GLU A 97 6.86 2.29 -1.69
C GLU A 97 7.28 3.60 -2.38
N ASP A 98 7.95 3.50 -3.52
CA ASP A 98 8.33 4.65 -4.35
C ASP A 98 7.10 5.41 -4.85
N ALA A 99 6.04 4.70 -5.27
CA ALA A 99 4.77 5.28 -5.67
C ALA A 99 4.10 6.06 -4.52
N ARG A 100 4.09 5.50 -3.30
CA ARG A 100 3.58 6.21 -2.12
C ARG A 100 4.40 7.46 -1.80
N THR A 101 5.71 7.35 -1.90
CA THR A 101 6.60 8.50 -1.66
C THR A 101 6.33 9.61 -2.67
N ARG A 102 6.11 9.26 -3.95
CA ARG A 102 5.71 10.22 -4.99
C ARG A 102 4.34 10.85 -4.68
N ALA A 103 3.36 10.04 -4.29
CA ALA A 103 2.02 10.53 -3.93
C ALA A 103 2.06 11.54 -2.76
N ILE A 104 2.87 11.27 -1.72
CA ILE A 104 3.05 12.20 -0.60
C ILE A 104 3.70 13.51 -1.05
N LYS A 105 4.75 13.43 -1.89
CA LYS A 105 5.43 14.63 -2.43
C LYS A 105 4.47 15.47 -3.29
N ASN A 106 3.72 14.82 -4.18
CA ASN A 106 2.74 15.50 -5.03
C ASN A 106 1.62 16.16 -4.21
N LEU A 107 1.17 15.50 -3.12
CA LEU A 107 0.20 16.10 -2.20
C LEU A 107 0.77 17.34 -1.50
N ALA A 108 2.01 17.27 -1.03
CA ALA A 108 2.67 18.41 -0.40
C ALA A 108 2.83 19.58 -1.37
N GLU A 109 3.24 19.32 -2.61
CA GLU A 109 3.35 20.34 -3.67
C GLU A 109 1.99 20.95 -4.02
N LYS A 110 0.95 20.13 -4.16
CA LYS A 110 -0.41 20.58 -4.42
C LYS A 110 -0.92 21.53 -3.34
N ILE A 111 -0.66 21.21 -2.07
CA ILE A 111 -1.05 22.07 -0.94
C ILE A 111 -0.24 23.36 -0.92
N GLN A 112 1.07 23.29 -1.18
CA GLN A 112 1.94 24.46 -1.22
C GLN A 112 1.57 25.43 -2.34
N THR A 113 1.10 24.94 -3.48
CA THR A 113 0.73 25.75 -4.63
C THR A 113 -0.71 26.27 -4.59
N ASP A 114 -1.55 25.69 -3.73
CA ASP A 114 -2.93 26.15 -3.57
C ASP A 114 -3.00 27.36 -2.66
N THR A 115 -3.15 28.52 -3.29
CA THR A 115 -3.28 29.83 -2.62
C THR A 115 -4.74 30.31 -2.52
N SER A 116 -5.68 29.53 -3.04
CA SER A 116 -7.09 29.94 -3.18
C SER A 116 -8.04 29.28 -2.17
N SER A 117 -7.67 28.13 -1.62
CA SER A 117 -8.50 27.36 -0.70
C SER A 117 -8.41 27.89 0.74
N SER A 118 -9.52 27.78 1.49
CA SER A 118 -9.54 28.10 2.90
C SER A 118 -8.72 27.07 3.73
N PRO A 119 -8.26 27.44 4.94
CA PRO A 119 -7.54 26.50 5.82
C PRO A 119 -8.33 25.22 6.10
N GLU A 120 -9.65 25.31 6.25
CA GLU A 120 -10.54 24.18 6.49
C GLU A 120 -10.61 23.24 5.28
N GLU A 121 -10.66 23.79 4.06
CA GLU A 121 -10.65 23.03 2.82
C GLU A 121 -9.33 22.31 2.62
N LEU A 122 -8.20 22.97 2.89
CA LEU A 122 -6.87 22.37 2.83
C LEU A 122 -6.73 21.21 3.81
N LEU A 123 -7.24 21.35 5.04
CA LEU A 123 -7.25 20.27 6.04
C LEU A 123 -8.10 19.08 5.59
N ALA A 124 -9.27 19.35 5.00
CA ALA A 124 -10.15 18.29 4.48
C ALA A 124 -9.48 17.53 3.33
N VAL A 125 -8.81 18.23 2.41
CA VAL A 125 -8.03 17.61 1.31
C VAL A 125 -6.90 16.77 1.88
N LEU A 126 -6.13 17.30 2.84
CA LEU A 126 -5.04 16.58 3.52
C LEU A 126 -5.52 15.28 4.15
N GLN A 127 -6.59 15.32 4.90
CA GLN A 127 -7.16 14.15 5.56
C GLN A 127 -7.58 13.09 4.53
N ARG A 128 -8.38 13.49 3.53
CA ARG A 128 -8.88 12.59 2.49
C ARG A 128 -7.74 11.92 1.71
N GLU A 129 -6.79 12.69 1.21
CA GLU A 129 -5.68 12.17 0.40
C GLU A 129 -4.72 11.29 1.24
N THR A 130 -4.48 11.68 2.50
CA THR A 130 -3.66 10.87 3.42
C THR A 130 -4.32 9.52 3.73
N GLU A 131 -5.64 9.49 3.91
CA GLU A 131 -6.40 8.25 4.09
C GLU A 131 -6.38 7.38 2.83
N ALA A 132 -6.49 7.98 1.64
CA ALA A 132 -6.38 7.27 0.36
C ALA A 132 -5.00 6.61 0.19
N ILE A 133 -3.92 7.34 0.49
CA ILE A 133 -2.55 6.82 0.45
C ILE A 133 -2.35 5.68 1.47
N ARG A 134 -2.91 5.81 2.68
CA ARG A 134 -2.88 4.76 3.71
C ARG A 134 -3.76 3.57 3.33
N GLY A 135 -4.97 3.82 2.86
CA GLY A 135 -5.94 2.78 2.47
C GLY A 135 -5.46 1.92 1.31
N GLY A 136 -4.79 2.52 0.33
CA GLY A 136 -4.17 1.79 -0.77
C GLY A 136 -3.12 0.77 -0.33
N ALA A 137 -2.50 0.98 0.84
CA ALA A 137 -1.58 0.01 1.45
C ALA A 137 -2.30 -1.14 2.18
N PHE A 138 -3.52 -0.88 2.68
CA PHE A 138 -4.28 -1.85 3.48
C PHE A 138 -5.15 -2.78 2.62
N GLN A 139 -5.54 -2.35 1.42
CA GLN A 139 -6.36 -3.14 0.49
C GLN A 139 -5.54 -4.06 -0.43
N ARG A 140 -4.21 -3.95 -0.41
CA ARG A 140 -3.33 -4.74 -1.28
C ARG A 140 -3.05 -6.12 -0.68
N GLY A 141 -4.03 -6.99 -0.84
CA GLY A 141 -3.89 -8.42 -0.64
C GLY A 141 -4.36 -8.92 0.72
N LEU A 142 -5.02 -10.06 0.68
CA LEU A 142 -5.17 -10.94 1.84
C LEU A 142 -3.75 -11.25 2.33
N LEU A 143 -3.42 -10.81 3.53
CA LEU A 143 -2.16 -11.17 4.17
C LEU A 143 -2.05 -12.69 4.20
N SER A 144 -0.90 -13.22 3.83
CA SER A 144 -0.67 -14.65 4.02
C SER A 144 -0.84 -14.97 5.51
N PRO A 145 -1.27 -16.18 5.87
CA PRO A 145 -1.36 -16.58 7.28
C PRO A 145 -0.05 -16.33 8.05
N VAL A 146 1.09 -16.49 7.38
CA VAL A 146 2.43 -16.26 7.96
C VAL A 146 2.67 -14.77 8.22
N ASP A 147 2.28 -13.88 7.30
CA ASP A 147 2.43 -12.44 7.49
C ASP A 147 1.45 -11.89 8.53
N THR A 148 0.26 -12.47 8.59
CA THR A 148 -0.71 -12.18 9.66
C THR A 148 -0.14 -12.56 11.03
N LEU A 149 0.47 -13.73 11.15
CA LEU A 149 1.13 -14.18 12.38
C LEU A 149 2.35 -13.31 12.74
N ARG A 150 3.16 -12.90 11.76
CA ARG A 150 4.28 -11.99 12.00
C ARG A 150 3.81 -10.64 12.51
N ARG A 151 2.78 -10.04 11.89
CA ARG A 151 2.19 -8.78 12.35
C ARG A 151 1.54 -8.91 13.72
N PHE A 152 0.86 -10.02 13.97
CA PHE A 152 0.29 -10.31 15.29
C PHE A 152 1.40 -10.43 16.34
N ASN A 153 2.49 -11.14 16.04
CA ASN A 153 3.65 -11.25 16.96
C ASN A 153 4.29 -9.86 17.22
N SER A 154 4.50 -9.04 16.18
CA SER A 154 5.01 -7.67 16.36
C SER A 154 4.07 -6.86 17.26
N TYR A 155 2.76 -6.94 17.01
CA TYR A 155 1.76 -6.27 17.84
C TYR A 155 1.78 -6.76 19.30
N VAL A 156 1.89 -8.06 19.53
CA VAL A 156 1.96 -8.65 20.88
C VAL A 156 3.24 -8.22 21.61
N VAL A 157 4.38 -8.17 20.90
CA VAL A 157 5.66 -7.72 21.48
C VAL A 157 5.59 -6.23 21.82
N GLU A 158 5.08 -5.38 20.93
CA GLU A 158 4.87 -3.95 21.17
C GLU A 158 3.84 -3.70 22.29
N ALA A 159 2.76 -4.48 22.31
CA ALA A 159 1.76 -4.42 23.39
C ALA A 159 2.30 -4.97 24.72
N GLY A 160 3.25 -5.92 24.67
CA GLY A 160 3.90 -6.48 25.87
C GLY A 160 4.80 -5.49 26.60
N ASP A 161 5.37 -4.49 25.91
CA ASP A 161 6.10 -3.36 26.51
C ASP A 161 5.19 -2.33 27.21
N GLY A 162 3.88 -2.54 27.17
CA GLY A 162 2.87 -2.09 28.15
C GLY A 162 2.65 -0.58 28.35
N ARG A 163 3.35 0.32 27.65
CA ARG A 163 3.36 1.74 27.98
C ARG A 163 2.52 2.66 27.09
N GLU A 164 2.14 2.23 25.88
CA GLU A 164 1.49 3.14 24.93
C GLU A 164 0.00 2.89 24.69
N ASN A 165 -0.57 1.81 25.19
CA ASN A 165 -1.96 1.45 24.91
C ASN A 165 -2.98 1.92 25.97
N PHE A 166 -2.51 2.51 27.06
CA PHE A 166 -3.37 2.95 28.15
C PHE A 166 -3.42 4.48 28.29
N ILE A 167 -4.61 4.99 28.55
CA ILE A 167 -4.85 6.38 28.90
C ILE A 167 -5.03 6.41 30.44
N PRO A 168 -4.14 7.06 31.18
CA PRO A 168 -4.28 7.12 32.65
C PRO A 168 -5.61 7.82 33.02
N SER A 169 -6.34 7.27 33.97
CA SER A 169 -7.58 7.85 34.49
C SER A 169 -7.33 9.09 35.38
N GLY A 170 -6.10 9.29 35.84
CA GLY A 170 -5.74 10.26 36.86
C GLY A 170 -5.96 9.76 38.29
N PHE A 171 -6.51 8.57 38.47
CA PHE A 171 -6.71 7.92 39.76
C PHE A 171 -5.85 6.69 39.89
N PRO A 172 -4.72 6.71 40.64
CA PRO A 172 -3.75 5.60 40.67
C PRO A 172 -4.35 4.24 41.11
N ARG A 173 -5.35 4.27 41.99
CA ARG A 173 -6.05 3.05 42.43
C ARG A 173 -6.93 2.46 41.33
N LEU A 174 -7.56 3.29 40.54
CA LEU A 174 -8.38 2.86 39.39
C LEU A 174 -7.49 2.34 38.26
N ASP A 175 -6.40 3.03 37.96
CA ASP A 175 -5.44 2.61 36.95
C ASP A 175 -4.83 1.22 37.30
N LYS A 176 -4.54 0.98 38.56
CA LYS A 176 -4.07 -0.33 39.04
C LYS A 176 -5.13 -1.43 38.85
N ILE A 177 -6.41 -1.16 39.09
CA ILE A 177 -7.52 -2.11 38.90
C ILE A 177 -7.73 -2.39 37.40
N LEU A 178 -7.57 -1.38 36.54
CA LEU A 178 -7.69 -1.47 35.09
C LEU A 178 -6.46 -2.05 34.39
N GLY A 179 -5.38 -2.38 35.13
CA GLY A 179 -4.15 -2.92 34.55
C GLY A 179 -3.26 -1.91 33.85
N GLY A 180 -3.42 -0.60 34.14
CA GLY A 180 -2.60 0.48 33.57
C GLY A 180 -3.37 1.74 33.16
N GLY A 181 -4.69 1.66 33.09
CA GLY A 181 -5.57 2.74 32.68
C GLY A 181 -6.65 2.31 31.68
N PHE A 182 -7.25 3.25 30.98
CA PHE A 182 -8.23 2.97 29.94
C PHE A 182 -7.52 2.48 28.65
N ILE A 183 -7.94 1.37 28.10
CA ILE A 183 -7.43 0.88 26.80
C ILE A 183 -7.93 1.81 25.68
N ARG A 184 -7.04 2.24 24.81
CA ARG A 184 -7.42 3.02 23.62
C ARG A 184 -8.42 2.19 22.79
N SER A 185 -9.47 2.83 22.30
CA SER A 185 -10.59 2.21 21.57
C SER A 185 -11.51 1.31 22.43
N GLY A 186 -11.38 1.32 23.77
CA GLY A 186 -12.31 0.67 24.67
C GLY A 186 -13.55 1.51 24.98
N LEU A 187 -14.71 0.86 25.12
CA LEU A 187 -15.91 1.51 25.63
C LEU A 187 -15.99 1.30 27.14
N TYR A 188 -16.02 2.40 27.89
CA TYR A 188 -16.15 2.38 29.35
C TYR A 188 -17.44 3.06 29.79
N ILE A 189 -18.23 2.40 30.61
CA ILE A 189 -19.47 2.94 31.18
C ILE A 189 -19.22 3.18 32.66
N VAL A 190 -19.30 4.44 33.09
CA VAL A 190 -19.18 4.85 34.48
C VAL A 190 -20.57 5.07 35.06
N GLY A 191 -20.94 4.24 36.03
CA GLY A 191 -22.18 4.40 36.78
C GLY A 191 -21.90 4.84 38.21
N ALA A 192 -22.64 5.82 38.68
CA ALA A 192 -22.59 6.24 40.06
C ALA A 192 -23.99 6.23 40.68
N ARG A 193 -24.10 5.93 42.00
CA ARG A 193 -25.34 6.19 42.74
C ARG A 193 -25.41 7.68 42.98
N ALA A 194 -26.62 8.26 42.89
CA ALA A 194 -26.84 9.63 43.32
C ALA A 194 -26.41 9.75 44.79
N SER A 195 -25.44 10.62 45.05
CA SER A 195 -25.03 10.91 46.42
C SER A 195 -26.24 11.51 47.15
N LEU A 196 -26.60 10.88 48.24
CA LEU A 196 -27.53 11.51 49.18
C LEU A 196 -26.89 12.85 49.62
N PRO A 197 -27.65 13.97 49.63
CA PRO A 197 -27.12 15.22 50.16
C PRO A 197 -26.71 14.98 51.61
N SER A 198 -25.48 15.30 51.92
CA SER A 198 -25.04 15.34 53.31
C SER A 198 -25.89 16.32 54.09
N PRO A 199 -26.29 16.01 55.33
CA PRO A 199 -27.05 16.89 56.20
C PRO A 199 -26.34 18.19 56.52
#